data_80b1a8c2c0ecca3bfa39e7445cd5dcd0
#
_entry.id   80b1a8c2c0ecca3bfa39e7445cd5dcd0
#
_cell.length_a   1.000
_cell.length_b   1.000
_cell.length_c   1.000
_cell.angle_alpha   90.00
_cell.angle_beta   90.00
_cell.angle_gamma   90.00
#
_symmetry.space_group_name_H-M   'P 1'
#
loop_
_entity.id
_entity.type
_entity.pdbx_description
1 polymer ?
#
loop_
_entity_poly.entity_id
_entity_poly.type
_entity_poly.pdbx_seq_one_letter_code
_entity_poly.pdbx_strand_id
1 'polypeptide(L)'
;MDGMKQVGGVWLPEHETHLVAWMKKMNQIVDGKLSYQLDKRNLALQYVKNWRTAVDVGGHCGLWSMDLAKRFEQLHAFEPVALHRACFEKNVTGANVNLYAMALGDKDGAISIHTSVGSSGDSYIDGAGDIPLRRLDDFDLQDVDFIKLDCEGGELPALRGGEQTLLRCHPCVIVEQKPGRAQKFGLPETGAVAYLQSLGAVLRTERSGDFILSWD
;
A
#
# COMPACT_ATOMS: atom_id res chain seq x y z
N MET A 1 -10.20 -0.81 -24.38
CA MET A 1 -10.24 -1.02 -22.91
C MET A 1 -9.58 -2.36 -22.59
N ASP A 2 -8.41 -2.53 -23.19
CA ASP A 2 -7.75 -3.82 -23.20
C ASP A 2 -7.12 -4.12 -21.81
N GLY A 3 -7.38 -5.31 -21.31
CA GLY A 3 -6.77 -5.85 -20.11
C GLY A 3 -7.45 -5.54 -18.77
N MET A 4 -8.63 -4.91 -18.75
CA MET A 4 -9.36 -4.58 -17.52
C MET A 4 -10.83 -5.03 -17.57
N LYS A 5 -11.36 -5.45 -16.42
CA LYS A 5 -12.79 -5.77 -16.20
C LYS A 5 -13.36 -5.03 -15.01
N GLN A 6 -14.68 -4.89 -14.96
CA GLN A 6 -15.39 -4.34 -13.82
C GLN A 6 -16.10 -5.46 -13.04
N VAL A 7 -15.88 -5.53 -11.73
CA VAL A 7 -16.52 -6.50 -10.85
C VAL A 7 -17.03 -5.80 -9.59
N GLY A 8 -18.34 -5.88 -9.34
CA GLY A 8 -18.95 -5.26 -8.17
C GLY A 8 -18.65 -3.75 -8.05
N GLY A 9 -18.63 -3.04 -9.20
CA GLY A 9 -18.38 -1.61 -9.26
C GLY A 9 -16.91 -1.17 -9.21
N VAL A 10 -15.94 -2.12 -9.12
CA VAL A 10 -14.50 -1.83 -9.13
C VAL A 10 -13.81 -2.36 -10.39
N TRP A 11 -12.82 -1.64 -10.89
CA TRP A 11 -12.01 -2.01 -12.03
C TRP A 11 -10.79 -2.81 -11.59
N LEU A 12 -10.53 -3.94 -12.26
CA LEU A 12 -9.45 -4.88 -11.97
C LEU A 12 -8.81 -5.34 -13.29
N PRO A 13 -7.56 -5.86 -13.26
CA PRO A 13 -6.99 -6.55 -14.42
C PRO A 13 -7.90 -7.68 -14.90
N GLU A 14 -8.01 -7.88 -16.22
CA GLU A 14 -8.88 -8.90 -16.83
C GLU A 14 -8.59 -10.31 -16.30
N HIS A 15 -7.30 -10.62 -16.12
CA HIS A 15 -6.82 -11.93 -15.64
C HIS A 15 -6.94 -12.13 -14.11
N GLU A 16 -7.32 -11.08 -13.35
CA GLU A 16 -7.42 -11.18 -11.87
C GLU A 16 -8.61 -12.07 -11.47
N THR A 17 -8.33 -13.13 -10.74
CA THR A 17 -9.34 -14.10 -10.29
C THR A 17 -9.36 -14.28 -8.77
N HIS A 18 -8.16 -14.26 -8.13
CA HIS A 18 -8.01 -14.51 -6.71
C HIS A 18 -8.69 -13.41 -5.87
N LEU A 19 -8.35 -12.15 -6.16
CA LEU A 19 -8.93 -11.00 -5.47
C LEU A 19 -10.45 -10.89 -5.69
N VAL A 20 -10.91 -11.20 -6.91
CA VAL A 20 -12.35 -11.27 -7.23
C VAL A 20 -13.07 -12.31 -6.38
N ALA A 21 -12.51 -13.52 -6.28
CA ALA A 21 -13.09 -14.60 -5.46
C ALA A 21 -13.13 -14.19 -3.98
N TRP A 22 -12.06 -13.59 -3.47
CA TRP A 22 -11.98 -13.13 -2.09
C TRP A 22 -13.03 -12.03 -1.80
N MET A 23 -13.09 -10.97 -2.61
CA MET A 23 -14.05 -9.88 -2.42
C MET A 23 -15.50 -10.37 -2.49
N LYS A 24 -15.83 -11.29 -3.42
CA LYS A 24 -17.16 -11.90 -3.50
C LYS A 24 -17.50 -12.74 -2.25
N LYS A 25 -16.52 -13.51 -1.74
CA LYS A 25 -16.68 -14.31 -0.52
C LYS A 25 -16.93 -13.44 0.70
N MET A 26 -16.15 -12.38 0.87
CA MET A 26 -16.29 -11.46 2.00
C MET A 26 -17.51 -10.56 1.89
N ASN A 27 -17.96 -10.27 0.66
CA ASN A 27 -19.15 -9.47 0.34
C ASN A 27 -19.24 -8.14 1.11
N GLN A 28 -18.11 -7.48 1.28
CA GLN A 28 -18.04 -6.18 1.94
C GLN A 28 -18.34 -5.08 0.92
N ILE A 29 -19.32 -4.25 1.21
CA ILE A 29 -19.80 -3.18 0.31
C ILE A 29 -19.58 -1.82 0.97
N VAL A 30 -18.99 -0.89 0.21
CA VAL A 30 -18.84 0.53 0.58
C VAL A 30 -19.31 1.37 -0.60
N ASP A 31 -20.26 2.25 -0.40
CA ASP A 31 -20.86 3.13 -1.43
C ASP A 31 -21.32 2.35 -2.69
N GLY A 32 -21.93 1.19 -2.49
CA GLY A 32 -22.44 0.34 -3.57
C GLY A 32 -21.37 -0.42 -4.36
N LYS A 33 -20.11 -0.37 -3.96
CA LYS A 33 -18.98 -1.08 -4.58
C LYS A 33 -18.43 -2.16 -3.66
N LEU A 34 -17.93 -3.25 -4.22
CA LEU A 34 -17.17 -4.25 -3.47
C LEU A 34 -15.93 -3.60 -2.84
N SER A 35 -15.69 -3.92 -1.59
CA SER A 35 -14.53 -3.43 -0.82
C SER A 35 -13.56 -4.56 -0.52
N TYR A 36 -12.29 -4.19 -0.36
CA TYR A 36 -11.21 -5.10 -0.01
C TYR A 36 -10.67 -4.77 1.39
N GLN A 37 -10.56 -5.78 2.25
CA GLN A 37 -9.99 -5.69 3.60
C GLN A 37 -10.61 -4.57 4.47
N LEU A 38 -11.93 -4.36 4.36
CA LEU A 38 -12.64 -3.29 5.05
C LEU A 38 -12.40 -3.29 6.57
N ASP A 39 -12.41 -4.48 7.18
CA ASP A 39 -12.20 -4.63 8.62
C ASP A 39 -10.77 -4.27 9.04
N LYS A 40 -9.75 -4.66 8.27
CA LYS A 40 -8.35 -4.29 8.53
C LYS A 40 -8.15 -2.78 8.40
N ARG A 41 -8.71 -2.21 7.32
CA ARG A 41 -8.66 -0.75 7.10
C ARG A 41 -9.33 0.01 8.23
N ASN A 42 -10.55 -0.35 8.59
CA ASN A 42 -11.27 0.29 9.68
C ASN A 42 -10.55 0.14 11.02
N LEU A 43 -9.93 -1.02 11.28
CA LEU A 43 -9.14 -1.25 12.48
C LEU A 43 -7.92 -0.32 12.53
N ALA A 44 -7.18 -0.19 11.42
CA ALA A 44 -6.02 0.69 11.35
C ALA A 44 -6.40 2.17 11.54
N LEU A 45 -7.49 2.59 10.90
CA LEU A 45 -7.96 3.97 10.94
C LEU A 45 -8.47 4.42 12.33
N GLN A 46 -8.72 3.50 13.28
CA GLN A 46 -9.03 3.85 14.67
C GLN A 46 -7.85 4.51 15.41
N TYR A 47 -6.63 4.31 14.95
CA TYR A 47 -5.42 4.90 15.53
C TYR A 47 -4.96 6.18 14.83
N VAL A 48 -5.68 6.64 13.82
CA VAL A 48 -5.41 7.90 13.12
C VAL A 48 -5.96 9.06 13.94
N LYS A 49 -5.12 10.04 14.25
CA LYS A 49 -5.49 11.22 15.07
C LYS A 49 -5.96 12.40 14.22
N ASN A 50 -5.35 12.59 13.07
CA ASN A 50 -5.67 13.65 12.10
C ASN A 50 -5.85 13.03 10.71
N TRP A 51 -6.48 13.77 9.80
CA TRP A 51 -6.86 13.24 8.49
C TRP A 51 -6.28 14.09 7.35
N ARG A 52 -5.03 14.57 7.52
CA ARG A 52 -4.37 15.48 6.57
C ARG A 52 -3.80 14.72 5.38
N THR A 53 -2.77 13.90 5.59
CA THR A 53 -2.10 13.18 4.49
C THR A 53 -2.07 11.68 4.76
N ALA A 54 -2.51 10.90 3.77
CA ALA A 54 -2.32 9.45 3.72
C ALA A 54 -1.32 9.06 2.64
N VAL A 55 -0.54 8.01 2.91
CA VAL A 55 0.37 7.38 1.95
C VAL A 55 -0.05 5.93 1.76
N ASP A 56 -0.26 5.50 0.50
CA ASP A 56 -0.59 4.11 0.13
C ASP A 56 0.56 3.53 -0.71
N VAL A 57 1.43 2.75 -0.09
CA VAL A 57 2.57 2.09 -0.75
C VAL A 57 2.13 0.71 -1.22
N GLY A 58 2.22 0.47 -2.53
CA GLY A 58 1.57 -0.66 -3.20
C GLY A 58 0.07 -0.40 -3.36
N GLY A 59 -0.27 0.72 -4.03
CA GLY A 59 -1.65 1.17 -4.21
C GLY A 59 -2.51 0.22 -5.05
N HIS A 60 -1.87 -0.68 -5.83
CA HIS A 60 -2.51 -1.66 -6.68
C HIS A 60 -3.62 -1.03 -7.54
N CYS A 61 -4.83 -1.60 -7.56
CA CYS A 61 -6.00 -1.05 -8.25
C CYS A 61 -6.76 0.03 -7.44
N GLY A 62 -6.18 0.54 -6.36
CA GLY A 62 -6.77 1.61 -5.56
C GLY A 62 -7.85 1.18 -4.57
N LEU A 63 -7.92 -0.10 -4.19
CA LEU A 63 -9.01 -0.62 -3.35
C LEU A 63 -9.00 -0.07 -1.92
N TRP A 64 -7.84 0.26 -1.38
CA TRP A 64 -7.71 1.02 -0.14
C TRP A 64 -7.85 2.52 -0.40
N SER A 65 -7.19 3.01 -1.43
CA SER A 65 -7.16 4.41 -1.83
C SER A 65 -8.54 5.01 -2.11
N MET A 66 -9.51 4.22 -2.59
CA MET A 66 -10.91 4.65 -2.77
C MET A 66 -11.56 5.21 -1.49
N ASP A 67 -11.24 4.64 -0.33
CA ASP A 67 -11.75 5.10 0.96
C ASP A 67 -10.82 6.16 1.59
N LEU A 68 -9.50 5.99 1.46
CA LEU A 68 -8.52 6.95 1.96
C LEU A 68 -8.69 8.33 1.31
N ALA A 69 -8.91 8.39 0.00
CA ALA A 69 -9.14 9.64 -0.73
C ALA A 69 -10.38 10.43 -0.26
N LYS A 70 -11.36 9.76 0.37
CA LYS A 70 -12.57 10.40 0.92
C LYS A 70 -12.37 10.90 2.34
N ARG A 71 -11.37 10.37 3.06
CA ARG A 71 -11.15 10.65 4.47
C ARG A 71 -10.03 11.64 4.72
N PHE A 72 -9.01 11.61 3.87
CA PHE A 72 -7.81 12.45 4.01
C PHE A 72 -7.87 13.65 3.07
N GLU A 73 -7.28 14.77 3.50
CA GLU A 73 -7.16 15.99 2.68
C GLU A 73 -6.25 15.75 1.47
N GLN A 74 -5.20 14.92 1.62
CA GLN A 74 -4.28 14.52 0.56
C GLN A 74 -4.03 13.01 0.60
N LEU A 75 -3.92 12.38 -0.56
CA LEU A 75 -3.51 10.99 -0.73
C LEU A 75 -2.34 10.91 -1.72
N HIS A 76 -1.27 10.27 -1.29
CA HIS A 76 -0.13 9.93 -2.13
C HIS A 76 -0.05 8.41 -2.28
N ALA A 77 -0.30 7.91 -3.48
CA ALA A 77 -0.31 6.48 -3.79
C ALA A 77 0.86 6.12 -4.72
N PHE A 78 1.58 5.07 -4.37
CA PHE A 78 2.74 4.57 -5.13
C PHE A 78 2.40 3.19 -5.68
N GLU A 79 2.35 3.08 -7.02
CA GLU A 79 2.06 1.82 -7.69
C GLU A 79 2.92 1.70 -8.96
N PRO A 80 3.88 0.76 -9.00
CA PRO A 80 4.79 0.62 -10.13
C PRO A 80 4.18 -0.01 -11.38
N VAL A 81 3.14 -0.86 -11.25
CA VAL A 81 2.60 -1.63 -12.37
C VAL A 81 1.60 -0.82 -13.19
N ALA A 82 1.85 -0.62 -14.47
CA ALA A 82 1.04 0.24 -15.34
C ALA A 82 -0.44 -0.19 -15.43
N LEU A 83 -0.71 -1.50 -15.53
CA LEU A 83 -2.09 -2.01 -15.60
C LEU A 83 -2.86 -1.78 -14.27
N HIS A 84 -2.17 -1.88 -13.14
CA HIS A 84 -2.77 -1.59 -11.83
C HIS A 84 -3.12 -0.10 -11.72
N ARG A 85 -2.21 0.80 -12.15
CA ARG A 85 -2.49 2.24 -12.19
C ARG A 85 -3.67 2.58 -13.10
N ALA A 86 -3.78 1.93 -14.26
CA ALA A 86 -4.92 2.14 -15.15
C ALA A 86 -6.26 1.73 -14.50
N CYS A 87 -6.27 0.68 -13.67
CA CYS A 87 -7.42 0.33 -12.83
C CYS A 87 -7.63 1.34 -11.71
N PHE A 88 -6.55 1.76 -11.05
CA PHE A 88 -6.57 2.75 -9.96
C PHE A 88 -7.23 4.06 -10.41
N GLU A 89 -6.82 4.63 -11.54
CA GLU A 89 -7.36 5.88 -12.10
C GLU A 89 -8.87 5.81 -12.39
N LYS A 90 -9.40 4.61 -12.67
CA LYS A 90 -10.84 4.39 -12.85
C LYS A 90 -11.57 4.22 -11.52
N ASN A 91 -10.89 3.70 -10.50
CA ASN A 91 -11.49 3.43 -9.21
C ASN A 91 -11.46 4.64 -8.28
N VAL A 92 -10.37 5.40 -8.31
CA VAL A 92 -10.10 6.52 -7.40
C VAL A 92 -10.19 7.83 -8.17
N THR A 93 -11.22 8.60 -7.90
CA THR A 93 -11.49 9.88 -8.57
C THR A 93 -11.51 10.99 -7.53
N GLY A 94 -10.41 11.66 -7.30
CA GLY A 94 -10.32 12.78 -6.36
C GLY A 94 -9.25 13.77 -6.80
N ALA A 95 -9.51 15.07 -6.69
CA ALA A 95 -8.51 16.11 -6.98
C ALA A 95 -7.38 16.15 -5.94
N ASN A 96 -7.58 15.46 -4.81
CA ASN A 96 -6.62 15.32 -3.71
C ASN A 96 -5.74 14.07 -3.82
N VAL A 97 -5.75 13.37 -4.97
CA VAL A 97 -5.01 12.11 -5.17
C VAL A 97 -3.81 12.33 -6.07
N ASN A 98 -2.63 11.98 -5.57
CA ASN A 98 -1.36 11.96 -6.30
C ASN A 98 -0.95 10.50 -6.51
N LEU A 99 -1.02 10.01 -7.75
CA LEU A 99 -0.61 8.66 -8.12
C LEU A 99 0.77 8.67 -8.79
N TYR A 100 1.71 7.93 -8.23
CA TYR A 100 3.09 7.87 -8.68
C TYR A 100 3.42 6.52 -9.34
N ALA A 101 3.98 6.58 -10.56
CA ALA A 101 4.39 5.41 -11.35
C ALA A 101 5.77 4.89 -10.91
N MET A 102 5.93 4.49 -9.65
CA MET A 102 7.19 4.06 -9.08
C MET A 102 7.00 3.17 -7.84
N ALA A 103 8.07 2.49 -7.44
CA ALA A 103 8.16 1.82 -6.15
C ALA A 103 8.93 2.70 -5.14
N LEU A 104 8.74 2.41 -3.85
CA LEU A 104 9.52 3.01 -2.76
C LEU A 104 10.55 2.02 -2.21
N GLY A 105 11.72 2.55 -1.84
CA GLY A 105 12.83 1.81 -1.24
C GLY A 105 13.75 2.71 -0.43
N ASP A 106 14.90 2.17 0.01
CA ASP A 106 15.88 2.88 0.84
C ASP A 106 16.89 3.72 0.04
N LYS A 107 16.83 3.67 -1.28
CA LYS A 107 17.72 4.39 -2.21
C LYS A 107 17.07 4.62 -3.55
N ASP A 108 17.61 5.55 -4.31
CA ASP A 108 17.26 5.76 -5.71
C ASP A 108 17.79 4.66 -6.61
N GLY A 109 16.99 4.31 -7.61
CA GLY A 109 17.36 3.30 -8.57
C GLY A 109 16.26 3.01 -9.59
N ALA A 110 16.41 1.88 -10.26
CA ALA A 110 15.39 1.34 -11.15
C ALA A 110 15.30 -0.18 -10.94
N ILE A 111 14.09 -0.71 -10.97
CA ILE A 111 13.76 -2.10 -10.69
C ILE A 111 12.87 -2.69 -11.77
N SER A 112 12.80 -3.99 -11.81
CA SER A 112 11.78 -4.74 -12.53
C SER A 112 10.77 -5.34 -11.55
N ILE A 113 9.53 -5.53 -11.99
CA ILE A 113 8.44 -6.14 -11.19
C ILE A 113 7.98 -7.40 -11.91
N HIS A 114 8.01 -8.52 -11.21
CA HIS A 114 7.32 -9.72 -11.63
C HIS A 114 5.83 -9.61 -11.33
N THR A 115 4.98 -9.88 -12.31
CA THR A 115 3.51 -9.91 -12.14
C THR A 115 3.01 -11.35 -12.28
N SER A 116 2.24 -11.82 -11.30
CA SER A 116 1.70 -13.17 -11.31
C SER A 116 0.41 -13.27 -12.13
N VAL A 117 0.28 -14.32 -12.92
CA VAL A 117 -0.96 -14.60 -13.68
C VAL A 117 -2.05 -15.06 -12.69
N GLY A 118 -3.22 -14.41 -12.75
CA GLY A 118 -4.40 -14.76 -11.94
C GLY A 118 -4.41 -14.17 -10.53
N SER A 119 -3.28 -13.63 -10.04
CA SER A 119 -3.17 -12.97 -8.74
C SER A 119 -2.35 -11.69 -8.90
N SER A 120 -2.98 -10.59 -9.24
CA SER A 120 -2.30 -9.32 -9.47
C SER A 120 -1.71 -8.73 -8.17
N GLY A 121 -2.22 -9.11 -7.01
CA GLY A 121 -1.69 -8.73 -5.71
C GLY A 121 -0.35 -9.38 -5.34
N ASP A 122 0.06 -10.45 -6.04
CA ASP A 122 1.35 -11.14 -5.79
C ASP A 122 2.50 -10.59 -6.66
N SER A 123 2.49 -9.31 -7.01
CA SER A 123 3.54 -8.66 -7.79
C SER A 123 4.70 -8.23 -6.90
N TYR A 124 5.94 -8.63 -7.20
CA TYR A 124 7.12 -8.34 -6.36
C TYR A 124 8.32 -7.86 -7.20
N ILE A 125 9.29 -7.22 -6.56
CA ILE A 125 10.53 -6.75 -7.20
C ILE A 125 11.34 -7.95 -7.69
N ASP A 126 11.74 -7.93 -8.98
CA ASP A 126 12.51 -9.00 -9.64
C ASP A 126 13.75 -8.42 -10.36
N GLY A 127 14.67 -7.88 -9.57
CA GLY A 127 15.94 -7.38 -10.06
C GLY A 127 15.91 -5.96 -10.64
N ALA A 128 16.92 -5.65 -11.46
CA ALA A 128 17.06 -4.36 -12.13
C ALA A 128 16.11 -4.25 -13.34
N GLY A 129 15.62 -3.05 -13.63
CA GLY A 129 14.69 -2.77 -14.73
C GLY A 129 14.51 -1.27 -14.96
N ASP A 130 13.34 -0.89 -15.51
CA ASP A 130 13.07 0.50 -15.92
C ASP A 130 12.09 1.24 -14.98
N ILE A 131 11.54 0.55 -13.99
CA ILE A 131 10.57 1.14 -13.05
C ILE A 131 11.35 1.96 -12.00
N PRO A 132 11.07 3.25 -11.84
CA PRO A 132 11.78 4.07 -10.86
C PRO A 132 11.58 3.55 -9.43
N LEU A 133 12.68 3.52 -8.67
CA LEU A 133 12.71 3.32 -7.21
C LEU A 133 13.14 4.63 -6.58
N ARG A 134 12.40 5.12 -5.57
CA ARG A 134 12.65 6.37 -4.87
C ARG A 134 12.48 6.20 -3.38
N ARG A 135 13.04 7.13 -2.61
CA ARG A 135 12.80 7.22 -1.17
C ARG A 135 11.55 8.04 -0.89
N LEU A 136 10.77 7.67 0.12
CA LEU A 136 9.60 8.46 0.54
C LEU A 136 10.01 9.85 1.01
N ASP A 137 11.18 9.98 1.65
CA ASP A 137 11.68 11.26 2.16
C ASP A 137 11.97 12.29 1.07
N ASP A 138 12.19 11.85 -0.18
CA ASP A 138 12.45 12.76 -1.32
C ASP A 138 11.19 13.52 -1.78
N PHE A 139 10.03 13.14 -1.31
CA PHE A 139 8.76 13.84 -1.59
C PHE A 139 8.47 14.97 -0.60
N ASP A 140 9.24 15.09 0.46
CA ASP A 140 9.08 16.12 1.51
C ASP A 140 7.64 16.27 2.02
N LEU A 141 6.93 15.15 2.17
CA LEU A 141 5.54 15.13 2.59
C LEU A 141 5.43 15.62 4.04
N GLN A 142 4.66 16.66 4.22
CA GLN A 142 4.35 17.20 5.53
C GLN A 142 3.05 16.58 6.06
N ASP A 143 2.91 16.55 7.39
CA ASP A 143 1.64 16.17 8.03
C ASP A 143 1.10 14.78 7.63
N VAL A 144 1.99 13.79 7.46
CA VAL A 144 1.59 12.41 7.17
C VAL A 144 0.99 11.78 8.44
N ASP A 145 -0.30 11.45 8.38
CA ASP A 145 -1.05 10.89 9.50
C ASP A 145 -1.28 9.37 9.38
N PHE A 146 -1.17 8.85 8.16
CA PHE A 146 -1.40 7.43 7.89
C PHE A 146 -0.49 6.92 6.77
N ILE A 147 0.08 5.72 6.96
CA ILE A 147 0.83 5.00 5.91
C ILE A 147 0.34 3.55 5.86
N LYS A 148 -0.06 3.08 4.67
CA LYS A 148 -0.24 1.65 4.38
C LYS A 148 0.96 1.16 3.59
N LEU A 149 1.54 0.00 3.98
CA LEU A 149 2.58 -0.69 3.22
C LEU A 149 2.15 -2.13 2.95
N ASP A 150 2.05 -2.45 1.68
CA ASP A 150 1.76 -3.78 1.16
C ASP A 150 2.44 -3.87 -0.21
N CYS A 151 3.73 -4.16 -0.20
CA CYS A 151 4.61 -4.18 -1.38
C CYS A 151 5.43 -5.48 -1.48
N GLU A 152 4.84 -6.57 -1.00
CA GLU A 152 5.23 -7.96 -1.24
C GLU A 152 6.70 -8.27 -0.89
N GLY A 153 7.15 -7.75 0.27
CA GLY A 153 8.47 -7.97 0.86
C GLY A 153 9.40 -6.75 0.80
N GLY A 154 8.99 -5.67 0.13
CA GLY A 154 9.71 -4.40 0.06
C GLY A 154 9.42 -3.41 1.19
N GLU A 155 8.67 -3.80 2.22
CA GLU A 155 8.18 -2.90 3.27
C GLU A 155 9.32 -2.30 4.09
N LEU A 156 10.31 -3.10 4.51
CA LEU A 156 11.44 -2.60 5.30
C LEU A 156 12.31 -1.58 4.52
N PRO A 157 12.73 -1.82 3.26
CA PRO A 157 13.39 -0.80 2.46
C PRO A 157 12.55 0.48 2.28
N ALA A 158 11.25 0.36 2.02
CA ALA A 158 10.35 1.51 1.87
C ALA A 158 10.29 2.36 3.17
N LEU A 159 10.20 1.71 4.34
CA LEU A 159 10.24 2.40 5.64
C LEU A 159 11.58 3.10 5.89
N ARG A 160 12.71 2.45 5.57
CA ARG A 160 14.04 3.07 5.68
C ARG A 160 14.17 4.31 4.81
N GLY A 161 13.62 4.27 3.60
CA GLY A 161 13.57 5.44 2.71
C GLY A 161 12.60 6.53 3.16
N GLY A 162 11.81 6.29 4.19
CA GLY A 162 10.88 7.24 4.80
C GLY A 162 11.19 7.59 6.25
N GLU A 163 12.40 7.30 6.74
CA GLU A 163 12.75 7.46 8.15
C GLU A 163 12.51 8.88 8.67
N GLN A 164 12.91 9.90 7.92
CA GLN A 164 12.71 11.29 8.34
C GLN A 164 11.23 11.67 8.40
N THR A 165 10.44 11.19 7.44
CA THR A 165 8.98 11.37 7.44
C THR A 165 8.34 10.67 8.64
N LEU A 166 8.75 9.44 8.94
CA LEU A 166 8.26 8.67 10.10
C LEU A 166 8.56 9.38 11.42
N LEU A 167 9.81 9.84 11.61
CA LEU A 167 10.26 10.52 12.83
C LEU A 167 9.66 11.92 13.00
N ARG A 168 9.34 12.61 11.91
CA ARG A 168 8.73 13.94 11.93
C ARG A 168 7.23 13.86 12.18
N CYS A 169 6.54 12.96 11.50
CA CYS A 169 5.08 12.96 11.43
C CYS A 169 4.42 11.99 12.43
N HIS A 170 5.12 10.94 12.88
CA HIS A 170 4.59 9.90 13.76
C HIS A 170 3.24 9.32 13.28
N PRO A 171 3.13 8.85 12.02
CA PRO A 171 1.87 8.39 11.45
C PRO A 171 1.38 7.09 12.08
N CYS A 172 0.09 6.80 11.99
CA CYS A 172 -0.38 5.42 12.10
C CYS A 172 0.09 4.64 10.87
N VAL A 173 0.75 3.50 11.10
CA VAL A 173 1.28 2.63 10.02
C VAL A 173 0.61 1.28 10.07
N ILE A 174 0.07 0.81 8.95
CA ILE A 174 -0.29 -0.59 8.75
C ILE A 174 0.68 -1.21 7.75
N VAL A 175 1.33 -2.29 8.13
CA VAL A 175 2.35 -2.96 7.33
C VAL A 175 2.06 -4.45 7.22
N GLU A 176 2.02 -4.96 5.98
CA GLU A 176 1.89 -6.39 5.73
C GLU A 176 3.25 -7.10 5.89
N GLN A 177 3.31 -8.14 6.69
CA GLN A 177 4.51 -8.97 6.89
C GLN A 177 4.11 -10.44 6.86
N LYS A 178 3.93 -10.97 5.66
CA LYS A 178 3.62 -12.39 5.46
C LYS A 178 4.89 -13.25 5.38
N PRO A 179 4.85 -14.48 5.92
CA PRO A 179 5.97 -15.42 5.81
C PRO A 179 6.43 -15.62 4.37
N GLY A 180 7.76 -15.67 4.18
CA GLY A 180 8.36 -15.92 2.88
C GLY A 180 8.49 -14.70 1.96
N ARG A 181 7.85 -13.55 2.25
CA ARG A 181 7.89 -12.36 1.38
C ARG A 181 9.23 -11.62 1.53
N ALA A 182 9.52 -11.07 2.70
CA ALA A 182 10.75 -10.35 2.99
C ALA A 182 12.01 -11.22 2.82
N GLN A 183 11.92 -12.51 3.15
CA GLN A 183 13.02 -13.47 3.02
C GLN A 183 13.51 -13.66 1.57
N LYS A 184 12.68 -13.43 0.55
CA LYS A 184 13.12 -13.42 -0.86
C LYS A 184 14.20 -12.38 -1.13
N PHE A 185 14.24 -11.32 -0.32
CA PHE A 185 15.21 -10.23 -0.41
C PHE A 185 16.31 -10.31 0.66
N GLY A 186 16.42 -11.45 1.36
CA GLY A 186 17.39 -11.62 2.46
C GLY A 186 17.07 -10.78 3.71
N LEU A 187 15.82 -10.33 3.85
CA LEU A 187 15.37 -9.51 4.96
C LEU A 187 14.67 -10.37 6.03
N PRO A 188 14.71 -9.94 7.32
CA PRO A 188 13.96 -10.62 8.37
C PRO A 188 12.45 -10.57 8.11
N GLU A 189 11.72 -11.63 8.44
CA GLU A 189 10.28 -11.77 8.23
C GLU A 189 9.47 -10.62 8.83
N THR A 190 9.81 -10.22 10.06
CA THR A 190 9.16 -9.10 10.78
C THR A 190 10.07 -7.87 10.87
N GLY A 191 10.97 -7.70 9.90
CA GLY A 191 11.97 -6.64 9.91
C GLY A 191 11.36 -5.24 9.87
N ALA A 192 10.25 -5.05 9.15
CA ALA A 192 9.56 -3.76 9.09
C ALA A 192 8.91 -3.39 10.43
N VAL A 193 8.30 -4.35 11.11
CA VAL A 193 7.73 -4.15 12.47
C VAL A 193 8.83 -3.80 13.47
N ALA A 194 9.92 -4.60 13.49
CA ALA A 194 11.05 -4.34 14.39
C ALA A 194 11.68 -2.96 14.14
N TYR A 195 11.78 -2.55 12.87
CA TYR A 195 12.29 -1.24 12.51
C TYR A 195 11.39 -0.10 13.01
N LEU A 196 10.08 -0.16 12.81
CA LEU A 196 9.13 0.83 13.33
C LEU A 196 9.22 0.93 14.87
N GLN A 197 9.32 -0.22 15.56
CA GLN A 197 9.49 -0.24 17.02
C GLN A 197 10.82 0.41 17.45
N SER A 198 11.91 0.21 16.70
CA SER A 198 13.20 0.87 16.99
C SER A 198 13.14 2.39 16.83
N LEU A 199 12.21 2.91 16.04
CA LEU A 199 11.92 4.35 15.90
C LEU A 199 10.94 4.88 16.97
N GLY A 200 10.47 4.02 17.88
CA GLY A 200 9.57 4.39 18.99
C GLY A 200 8.08 4.14 18.71
N ALA A 201 7.71 3.54 17.58
CA ALA A 201 6.33 3.15 17.34
C ALA A 201 5.92 1.98 18.23
N VAL A 202 4.68 2.00 18.69
CA VAL A 202 4.09 0.96 19.55
C VAL A 202 3.18 0.06 18.71
N LEU A 203 3.39 -1.25 18.80
CA LEU A 203 2.48 -2.22 18.18
C LEU A 203 1.11 -2.16 18.87
N ARG A 204 0.09 -1.83 18.12
CA ARG A 204 -1.30 -1.74 18.61
C ARG A 204 -2.03 -3.06 18.49
N THR A 205 -1.92 -3.70 17.33
CA THR A 205 -2.55 -4.98 17.05
C THR A 205 -1.95 -5.64 15.82
N GLU A 206 -2.21 -6.94 15.65
CA GLU A 206 -1.91 -7.72 14.46
C GLU A 206 -3.18 -8.42 14.00
N ARG A 207 -3.38 -8.48 12.69
CA ARG A 207 -4.49 -9.23 12.09
C ARG A 207 -4.10 -9.88 10.77
N SER A 208 -3.90 -11.20 10.80
CA SER A 208 -3.62 -12.01 9.61
C SER A 208 -2.40 -11.52 8.80
N GLY A 209 -1.30 -11.22 9.50
CA GLY A 209 -0.05 -10.76 8.90
C GLY A 209 0.01 -9.26 8.60
N ASP A 210 -1.02 -8.50 8.95
CA ASP A 210 -0.98 -7.04 8.94
C ASP A 210 -0.78 -6.51 10.36
N PHE A 211 0.27 -5.74 10.56
CA PHE A 211 0.66 -5.14 11.85
C PHE A 211 0.33 -3.66 11.85
N ILE A 212 -0.35 -3.20 12.89
CA ILE A 212 -0.71 -1.79 13.05
C ILE A 212 0.11 -1.21 14.18
N LEU A 213 0.87 -0.16 13.86
CA LEU A 213 1.73 0.56 14.80
C LEU A 213 1.39 2.05 14.75
N SER A 214 1.57 2.73 15.88
CA SER A 214 1.46 4.19 15.95
C SER A 214 2.32 4.74 17.08
N TRP A 215 2.61 6.03 17.05
CA TRP A 215 3.21 6.75 18.15
C TRP A 215 2.12 7.32 19.07
N ASP A 216 2.42 7.44 20.37
CA ASP A 216 1.47 7.96 21.38
C ASP A 216 1.21 9.47 21.22
#